data_085734ae126bb584d6df10bdec18419a
#
_entry.id   085734ae126bb584d6df10bdec18419a
#
_cell.length_a   1.000
_cell.length_b   1.000
_cell.length_c   1.000
_cell.angle_alpha   90.00
_cell.angle_beta   90.00
_cell.angle_gamma   90.00
#
_symmetry.space_group_name_H-M   'P 1'
#
loop_
_entity.id
_entity.type
_entity.pdbx_description
1 polymer ?
#
loop_
_entity_poly.entity_id
_entity_poly.type
_entity_poly.pdbx_seq_one_letter_code
_entity_poly.pdbx_strand_id
1 'polypeptide(L)'
;MAGECEGRVAFITGAAHGQGRAAALALAREGADIVGFDVAKRIEYPAYEFGTGEELESLKNEVEALGGRALVFAGDVRDDEAIVRAVDATVAEFGRIDILFN
;
A
#
# COMPACT_ATOMS: atom_id res chain seq x y z
N MET A 1 7.18 4.28 -22.28
CA MET A 1 5.84 4.86 -22.44
C MET A 1 5.20 5.10 -21.09
N ALA A 2 4.64 6.26 -20.90
CA ALA A 2 3.96 6.57 -19.66
C ALA A 2 2.69 5.74 -19.53
N GLY A 3 2.41 5.25 -18.36
CA GLY A 3 1.18 4.56 -18.08
C GLY A 3 0.02 5.53 -17.85
N GLU A 4 -1.18 5.03 -17.86
CA GLU A 4 -2.38 5.84 -17.68
C GLU A 4 -2.47 6.48 -16.31
N CYS A 5 -1.81 5.91 -15.31
CA CYS A 5 -1.84 6.40 -13.94
C CYS A 5 -0.60 7.16 -13.53
N GLU A 6 0.24 7.51 -14.48
CA GLU A 6 1.46 8.24 -14.15
C GLU A 6 1.14 9.57 -13.49
N GLY A 7 1.82 9.86 -12.40
CA GLY A 7 1.57 11.06 -11.61
C GLY A 7 0.43 10.94 -10.62
N ARG A 8 -0.25 9.80 -10.57
CA ARG A 8 -1.34 9.58 -9.63
C ARG A 8 -0.87 8.78 -8.44
N VAL A 9 -1.58 8.91 -7.34
CA VAL A 9 -1.28 8.20 -6.10
C VAL A 9 -2.48 7.37 -5.71
N ALA A 10 -2.25 6.07 -5.55
CA ALA A 10 -3.30 5.12 -5.17
C ALA A 10 -3.09 4.66 -3.73
N PHE A 11 -4.12 4.81 -2.92
CA PHE A 11 -4.14 4.35 -1.54
C PHE A 11 -4.97 3.07 -1.48
N ILE A 12 -4.36 1.97 -1.09
CA ILE A 12 -4.97 0.65 -1.17
C ILE A 12 -4.99 0.00 0.19
N THR A 13 -6.19 -0.28 0.69
CA THR A 13 -6.34 -1.07 1.91
C THR A 13 -6.37 -2.55 1.55
N GLY A 14 -5.98 -3.40 2.49
CA GLY A 14 -5.86 -4.82 2.21
C GLY A 14 -4.78 -5.12 1.19
N ALA A 15 -3.71 -4.32 1.19
CA ALA A 15 -2.73 -4.32 0.11
C ALA A 15 -1.72 -5.47 0.18
N ALA A 16 -1.61 -6.13 1.34
CA ALA A 16 -0.53 -7.11 1.52
C ALA A 16 -0.70 -8.36 0.65
N HIS A 17 -1.93 -8.73 0.33
CA HIS A 17 -2.19 -9.93 -0.45
C HIS A 17 -3.55 -9.84 -1.15
N GLY A 18 -3.87 -10.86 -1.94
CA GLY A 18 -5.16 -10.97 -2.62
C GLY A 18 -5.43 -9.87 -3.62
N GLN A 19 -6.67 -9.42 -3.67
CA GLN A 19 -7.11 -8.42 -4.64
C GLN A 19 -6.45 -7.06 -4.43
N GLY A 20 -6.22 -6.68 -3.17
CA GLY A 20 -5.54 -5.41 -2.88
C GLY A 20 -4.14 -5.39 -3.44
N ARG A 21 -3.40 -6.47 -3.25
CA ARG A 21 -2.05 -6.58 -3.81
C ARG A 21 -2.06 -6.57 -5.31
N ALA A 22 -2.98 -7.32 -5.92
CA ALA A 22 -3.11 -7.35 -7.38
C ALA A 22 -3.43 -5.96 -7.94
N ALA A 23 -4.34 -5.23 -7.29
CA ALA A 23 -4.68 -3.88 -7.70
C ALA A 23 -3.49 -2.94 -7.58
N ALA A 24 -2.73 -3.04 -6.49
CA ALA A 24 -1.55 -2.21 -6.28
C ALA A 24 -0.53 -2.42 -7.38
N LEU A 25 -0.25 -3.66 -7.72
CA LEU A 25 0.73 -3.96 -8.77
C LEU A 25 0.23 -3.55 -10.14
N ALA A 26 -1.05 -3.73 -10.42
CA ALA A 26 -1.62 -3.31 -11.71
C ALA A 26 -1.52 -1.79 -11.86
N LEU A 27 -1.86 -1.03 -10.82
CA LEU A 27 -1.77 0.42 -10.85
C LEU A 27 -0.32 0.89 -10.94
N ALA A 28 0.58 0.21 -10.25
CA ALA A 28 2.00 0.54 -10.33
C ALA A 28 2.55 0.35 -11.74
N ARG A 29 2.10 -0.70 -12.44
CA ARG A 29 2.49 -0.92 -13.84
C ARG A 29 2.00 0.20 -14.75
N GLU A 30 0.93 0.87 -14.37
CA GLU A 30 0.40 2.02 -15.10
C GLU A 30 0.99 3.34 -14.63
N GLY A 31 1.98 3.30 -13.78
CA GLY A 31 2.73 4.49 -13.40
C GLY A 31 2.32 5.14 -12.08
N ALA A 32 1.34 4.58 -11.37
CA ALA A 32 0.91 5.15 -10.11
C ALA A 32 1.94 4.92 -9.01
N ASP A 33 2.03 5.88 -8.11
CA ASP A 33 2.71 5.68 -6.83
C ASP A 33 1.71 4.99 -5.89
N ILE A 34 2.19 4.10 -5.06
CA ILE A 34 1.34 3.21 -4.29
C ILE A 34 1.50 3.47 -2.80
N VAL A 35 0.37 3.54 -2.10
CA VAL A 35 0.36 3.51 -0.64
C VAL A 35 -0.42 2.26 -0.24
N GLY A 36 0.24 1.34 0.41
CA GLY A 36 -0.37 0.10 0.87
C GLY A 36 -0.65 0.17 2.36
N PHE A 37 -1.87 -0.17 2.74
CA PHE A 37 -2.28 -0.23 4.13
C PHE A 37 -2.88 -1.60 4.40
N ASP A 38 -2.39 -2.27 5.42
CA ASP A 38 -2.93 -3.56 5.79
C ASP A 38 -2.72 -3.80 7.27
N VAL A 39 -3.48 -4.71 7.81
CA VAL A 39 -3.34 -5.06 9.21
C VAL A 39 -2.06 -5.88 9.39
N ALA A 40 -1.14 -5.38 10.19
CA ALA A 40 0.05 -6.13 10.58
C ALA A 40 -0.23 -6.72 11.95
N LYS A 41 -1.37 -7.32 12.07
CA LYS A 41 -1.86 -7.83 13.30
C LYS A 41 -1.14 -9.13 13.63
N ARG A 42 -0.65 -9.18 14.83
CA ARG A 42 -0.11 -10.41 15.33
C ARG A 42 -1.23 -11.44 15.48
N ILE A 43 -1.07 -12.56 14.84
CA ILE A 43 -2.01 -13.65 14.97
C ILE A 43 -1.56 -14.53 16.12
N GLU A 44 -2.49 -15.23 16.75
CA GLU A 44 -2.19 -16.06 17.91
C GLU A 44 -1.14 -17.13 17.67
N TYR A 45 -1.02 -17.56 16.44
CA TYR A 45 -0.08 -18.62 16.11
C TYR A 45 1.25 -18.03 15.72
N PRO A 46 2.31 -18.37 16.42
CA PRO A 46 3.63 -17.79 16.14
C PRO A 46 4.06 -17.89 14.68
N ALA A 47 3.62 -18.94 13.99
CA ALA A 47 3.97 -19.11 12.59
C ALA A 47 3.48 -17.99 11.68
N TYR A 48 2.54 -17.19 12.13
CA TYR A 48 1.96 -16.12 11.33
C TYR A 48 2.40 -14.74 11.75
N GLU A 49 3.30 -14.64 12.69
CA GLU A 49 3.73 -13.35 13.21
C GLU A 49 4.29 -12.41 12.16
N PHE A 50 4.88 -12.97 11.13
CA PHE A 50 5.62 -12.18 10.15
C PHE A 50 4.86 -11.94 8.87
N GLY A 51 3.73 -12.58 8.71
CA GLY A 51 3.05 -12.62 7.42
C GLY A 51 2.79 -11.25 6.84
N THR A 52 1.96 -10.47 7.51
CA THR A 52 1.48 -9.21 6.94
C THR A 52 2.58 -8.17 6.78
N GLY A 53 3.46 -8.07 7.79
CA GLY A 53 4.56 -7.12 7.70
C GLY A 53 5.51 -7.43 6.56
N GLU A 54 5.85 -8.70 6.40
CA GLU A 54 6.71 -9.11 5.31
C GLU A 54 6.04 -8.95 3.96
N GLU A 55 4.74 -9.22 3.90
CA GLU A 55 3.99 -9.07 2.65
C GLU A 55 3.91 -7.60 2.22
N LEU A 56 3.73 -6.67 3.16
CA LEU A 56 3.74 -5.25 2.85
C LEU A 56 5.11 -4.82 2.33
N GLU A 57 6.17 -5.28 2.96
CA GLU A 57 7.52 -4.94 2.54
C GLU A 57 7.82 -5.53 1.16
N SER A 58 7.37 -6.74 0.92
CA SER A 58 7.48 -7.38 -0.39
C SER A 58 6.73 -6.58 -1.46
N LEU A 59 5.53 -6.10 -1.14
CA LEU A 59 4.78 -5.26 -2.06
C LEU A 59 5.55 -4.00 -2.41
N LYS A 60 6.09 -3.33 -1.40
CA LYS A 60 6.88 -2.12 -1.62
C LYS A 60 8.05 -2.40 -2.55
N ASN A 61 8.76 -3.48 -2.32
CA ASN A 61 9.90 -3.86 -3.14
C ASN A 61 9.48 -4.12 -4.60
N GLU A 62 8.35 -4.78 -4.79
CA GLU A 62 7.85 -5.05 -6.13
C GLU A 62 7.44 -3.77 -6.86
N VAL A 63 6.79 -2.84 -6.16
CA VAL A 63 6.43 -1.56 -6.76
C VAL A 63 7.67 -0.78 -7.17
N GLU A 64 8.67 -0.77 -6.32
CA GLU A 64 9.93 -0.07 -6.61
C GLU A 64 10.66 -0.72 -7.78
N ALA A 65 10.59 -2.03 -7.89
CA ALA A 65 11.18 -2.73 -9.03
C ALA A 65 10.48 -2.38 -10.35
N LEU A 66 9.24 -1.94 -10.29
CA LEU A 66 8.51 -1.48 -11.47
C LEU A 66 8.79 -0.01 -11.80
N GLY A 67 9.63 0.64 -11.00
CA GLY A 67 10.00 2.03 -11.21
C GLY A 67 9.14 3.04 -10.48
N GLY A 68 8.19 2.58 -9.67
CA GLY A 68 7.33 3.46 -8.90
C GLY A 68 7.86 3.75 -7.50
N ARG A 69 7.07 4.52 -6.76
CA ARG A 69 7.35 4.79 -5.35
C ARG A 69 6.27 4.15 -4.52
N ALA A 70 6.63 3.69 -3.34
CA ALA A 70 5.68 3.05 -2.47
C ALA A 70 5.89 3.43 -1.01
N LEU A 71 4.79 3.64 -0.32
CA LEU A 71 4.75 3.70 1.14
C LEU A 71 3.88 2.55 1.61
N VAL A 72 4.25 1.93 2.70
CA VAL A 72 3.42 0.88 3.29
C VAL A 72 3.22 1.15 4.78
N PHE A 73 2.02 0.90 5.24
CA PHE A 73 1.63 1.13 6.62
C PHE A 73 0.92 -0.08 7.17
N ALA A 74 1.28 -0.46 8.38
CA ALA A 74 0.62 -1.53 9.09
C ALA A 74 -0.37 -0.93 10.09
N GLY A 75 -1.60 -1.35 10.03
CA GLY A 75 -2.63 -0.86 10.94
C GLY A 75 -3.97 -1.48 10.63
N ASP A 76 -4.93 -1.23 11.50
CA ASP A 76 -6.30 -1.70 11.33
C ASP A 76 -7.13 -0.56 10.74
N VAL A 77 -7.87 -0.85 9.66
CA VAL A 77 -8.73 0.17 9.02
C VAL A 77 -9.83 0.68 9.94
N ARG A 78 -10.10 -0.04 11.03
CA ARG A 78 -11.05 0.42 12.04
C ARG A 78 -10.45 1.41 13.01
N ASP A 79 -9.16 1.60 12.97
CA ASP A 79 -8.44 2.55 13.82
C ASP A 79 -8.30 3.87 13.07
N ASP A 80 -9.16 4.83 13.43
CA ASP A 80 -9.18 6.13 12.75
C ASP A 80 -7.84 6.85 12.82
N GLU A 81 -7.15 6.74 13.95
CA GLU A 81 -5.86 7.39 14.10
C GLU A 81 -4.81 6.78 13.18
N ALA A 82 -4.83 5.46 13.00
CA ALA A 82 -3.90 4.82 12.09
C ALA A 82 -4.14 5.27 10.65
N ILE A 83 -5.40 5.35 10.24
CA ILE A 83 -5.77 5.83 8.91
C ILE A 83 -5.33 7.29 8.72
N VAL A 84 -5.60 8.15 9.69
CA VAL A 84 -5.23 9.56 9.60
C VAL A 84 -3.71 9.70 9.46
N ARG A 85 -2.94 8.96 10.25
CA ARG A 85 -1.48 9.00 10.14
C ARG A 85 -1.01 8.56 8.75
N ALA A 86 -1.61 7.52 8.20
CA ALA A 86 -1.24 7.03 6.87
C ALA A 86 -1.60 8.05 5.79
N VAL A 87 -2.77 8.65 5.88
CA VAL A 87 -3.19 9.69 4.93
C VAL A 87 -2.27 10.91 5.04
N ASP A 88 -1.98 11.36 6.24
CA ASP A 88 -1.11 12.53 6.44
C ASP A 88 0.29 12.26 5.89
N ALA A 89 0.84 11.08 6.13
CA ALA A 89 2.15 10.72 5.61
C ALA A 89 2.13 10.65 4.08
N THR A 90 1.04 10.15 3.50
CA THR A 90 0.88 10.08 2.05
C THR A 90 0.88 11.47 1.43
N VAL A 91 0.10 12.37 2.00
CA VAL A 91 0.02 13.74 1.49
C VAL A 91 1.36 14.46 1.68
N ALA A 92 2.05 14.22 2.80
CA ALA A 92 3.37 14.82 3.03
C ALA A 92 4.39 14.34 2.02
N GLU A 93 4.35 13.06 1.64
CA GLU A 93 5.33 12.48 0.72
C GLU A 93 4.98 12.70 -0.74
N PHE A 94 3.73 12.49 -1.12
CA PHE A 94 3.31 12.50 -2.52
C PHE A 94 2.46 13.71 -2.89
N GLY A 95 1.91 14.41 -1.92
CA GLY A 95 1.12 15.62 -2.16
C GLY A 95 -0.33 15.41 -2.55
N ARG A 96 -0.74 14.16 -2.74
CA ARG A 96 -2.10 13.89 -3.23
C ARG A 96 -2.52 12.45 -2.99
N ILE A 97 -3.80 12.20 -3.09
CA ILE A 97 -4.37 10.86 -3.19
C ILE A 97 -5.43 10.95 -4.29
N ASP A 98 -5.28 10.15 -5.33
CA ASP A 98 -6.18 10.18 -6.49
C ASP A 98 -7.12 8.99 -6.55
N ILE A 99 -6.66 7.85 -6.06
CA ILE A 99 -7.37 6.59 -6.18
C ILE A 99 -7.43 5.95 -4.80
N LEU A 100 -8.61 5.52 -4.41
CA LEU A 100 -8.80 4.77 -3.18
C LEU A 100 -9.37 3.41 -3.53
N PHE A 101 -8.65 2.36 -3.23
CA PHE A 101 -9.10 0.99 -3.40
C PHE A 101 -9.31 0.36 -2.03
N ASN A 102 -10.50 -0.11 -1.82
CA ASN A 102 -10.88 -0.61 -0.51
C ASN A 102 -11.24 -2.09 -0.55
#